data_1a2b7cf38e116cb0cb78f58a39684eed
#
_entry.id   1a2b7cf38e116cb0cb78f58a39684eed
#
_cell.length_a   1.000
_cell.length_b   1.000
_cell.length_c   1.000
_cell.angle_alpha   90.00
_cell.angle_beta   90.00
_cell.angle_gamma   90.00
#
_symmetry.space_group_name_H-M   'P 1'
#
loop_
_entity.id
_entity.type
_entity.pdbx_description
1 polymer ?
#
loop_
_entity_poly.entity_id
_entity_poly.type
_entity_poly.pdbx_seq_one_letter_code
_entity_poly.pdbx_strand_id
1 'polypeptide(L)'
;AVDDASGYAISERMRVQIKSLDQDNRNTQNGNSLMRVAEGAVSSTVDILKTLKEKVINAANDTNTDIDRKTIQKELDQSIDQIDDNANVTYNGKYLVDGSHNSKTTTTSTSLTNESMSKDTTKASALTALQNRNGEALYIHSTDQVTVSYVRQGQTYITTFKVGSETLESALKKIAYNGVNTLKEALKVASSTAKIGIDGSGNTVYTADMGSAITMTATTSGTDGQISGFTMSITDNTGKINKNANSVLDNFSESIRAQNKSDDNSIVLQVGTRANQAIKVGMTDMRSVALGLKGTDGVTLNVSTQGKANAAINVLDNALQKALDQQTTIGAVESRLEYTSSNLTTASENVQNSESTIRDADMAKEMTEYTKNNVLLQAAQSMLSQANQNSSSVLSLLQ
;
A
#
# COMPACT_ATOMS: atom_id res chain seq x y z
N ALA A 1 -6.42 -2.79 51.95
CA ALA A 1 -5.29 -1.87 52.20
C ALA A 1 -4.78 -1.95 53.65
N VAL A 2 -5.64 -2.39 54.55
CA VAL A 2 -5.25 -2.57 55.98
C VAL A 2 -4.64 -3.92 56.22
N ASP A 3 -5.10 -4.96 55.52
CA ASP A 3 -4.67 -6.35 55.72
C ASP A 3 -3.49 -6.74 54.85
N ASP A 4 -3.44 -6.28 53.58
CA ASP A 4 -2.32 -6.49 52.63
C ASP A 4 -2.10 -5.27 51.76
N ALA A 5 -1.22 -4.38 52.21
CA ALA A 5 -0.85 -3.18 51.46
C ALA A 5 -0.06 -3.50 50.17
N SER A 6 0.69 -4.60 50.13
CA SER A 6 1.46 -4.99 48.95
C SER A 6 0.57 -5.59 47.86
N GLY A 7 -0.36 -6.48 48.24
CA GLY A 7 -1.35 -7.04 47.34
C GLY A 7 -2.29 -5.96 46.78
N TYR A 8 -2.70 -4.99 47.59
CA TYR A 8 -3.48 -3.86 47.15
C TYR A 8 -2.71 -3.01 46.07
N ALA A 9 -1.46 -2.70 46.33
CA ALA A 9 -0.65 -1.91 45.40
C ALA A 9 -0.40 -2.66 44.06
N ILE A 10 -0.29 -3.99 44.10
CA ILE A 10 -0.16 -4.85 42.92
C ILE A 10 -1.49 -4.85 42.14
N SER A 11 -2.64 -5.06 42.81
CA SER A 11 -3.95 -5.08 42.18
C SER A 11 -4.28 -3.74 41.53
N GLU A 12 -3.97 -2.61 42.15
CA GLU A 12 -4.17 -1.29 41.54
C GLU A 12 -3.33 -1.07 40.26
N ARG A 13 -2.08 -1.55 40.24
CA ARG A 13 -1.26 -1.54 39.01
C ARG A 13 -1.86 -2.43 37.92
N MET A 14 -2.37 -3.61 38.27
CA MET A 14 -3.07 -4.49 37.32
C MET A 14 -4.34 -3.85 36.78
N ARG A 15 -5.13 -3.15 37.60
CA ARG A 15 -6.32 -2.41 37.15
C ARG A 15 -5.98 -1.30 36.16
N VAL A 16 -4.90 -0.55 36.39
CA VAL A 16 -4.42 0.45 35.44
C VAL A 16 -4.02 -0.23 34.15
N GLN A 17 -3.35 -1.39 34.21
CA GLN A 17 -2.95 -2.15 33.04
C GLN A 17 -4.16 -2.67 32.26
N ILE A 18 -5.18 -3.21 32.94
CA ILE A 18 -6.45 -3.65 32.31
C ILE A 18 -7.10 -2.48 31.55
N LYS A 19 -7.28 -1.33 32.23
CA LYS A 19 -7.86 -0.14 31.58
C LYS A 19 -7.05 0.33 30.37
N SER A 20 -5.73 0.22 30.42
CA SER A 20 -4.86 0.56 29.31
C SER A 20 -5.02 -0.41 28.16
N LEU A 21 -5.06 -1.74 28.43
CA LEU A 21 -5.30 -2.77 27.41
C LEU A 21 -6.69 -2.63 26.77
N ASP A 22 -7.71 -2.30 27.53
CA ASP A 22 -9.04 -2.04 26.99
C ASP A 22 -9.07 -0.79 26.10
N GLN A 23 -8.33 0.26 26.45
CA GLN A 23 -8.21 1.43 25.60
C GLN A 23 -7.43 1.12 24.32
N ASP A 24 -6.34 0.34 24.41
CA ASP A 24 -5.57 -0.10 23.26
C ASP A 24 -6.40 -0.97 22.31
N ASN A 25 -7.27 -1.84 22.87
CA ASN A 25 -8.20 -2.62 22.07
C ASN A 25 -9.22 -1.72 21.33
N ARG A 26 -9.77 -0.71 22.00
CA ARG A 26 -10.63 0.30 21.32
C ARG A 26 -9.88 1.07 20.24
N ASN A 27 -8.63 1.47 20.49
CA ASN A 27 -7.79 2.14 19.50
C ASN A 27 -7.54 1.22 18.29
N THR A 28 -7.29 -0.06 18.52
CA THR A 28 -7.09 -1.06 17.47
C THR A 28 -8.35 -1.26 16.63
N GLN A 29 -9.53 -1.33 17.26
CA GLN A 29 -10.81 -1.42 16.55
C GLN A 29 -11.11 -0.15 15.73
N ASN A 30 -10.82 1.04 16.27
CA ASN A 30 -10.95 2.29 15.53
C ASN A 30 -9.98 2.33 14.34
N GLY A 31 -8.74 1.85 14.54
CA GLY A 31 -7.75 1.69 13.47
C GLY A 31 -8.25 0.76 12.37
N ASN A 32 -8.83 -0.37 12.73
CA ASN A 32 -9.42 -1.32 11.78
C ASN A 32 -10.58 -0.69 10.99
N SER A 33 -11.45 0.06 11.66
CA SER A 33 -12.55 0.78 11.01
C SER A 33 -12.05 1.83 10.01
N LEU A 34 -10.95 2.54 10.35
CA LEU A 34 -10.30 3.48 9.45
C LEU A 34 -9.71 2.77 8.22
N MET A 35 -9.04 1.61 8.42
CA MET A 35 -8.49 0.82 7.32
C MET A 35 -9.58 0.33 6.38
N ARG A 36 -10.69 -0.17 6.89
CA ARG A 36 -11.84 -0.63 6.08
C ARG A 36 -12.44 0.48 5.22
N VAL A 37 -12.51 1.70 5.73
CA VAL A 37 -12.95 2.85 4.93
C VAL A 37 -11.97 3.14 3.80
N ALA A 38 -10.66 3.09 4.09
CA ALA A 38 -9.63 3.26 3.07
C ALA A 38 -9.64 2.12 2.04
N GLU A 39 -9.81 0.86 2.49
CA GLU A 39 -9.95 -0.31 1.62
C GLU A 39 -11.14 -0.17 0.67
N GLY A 40 -12.28 0.25 1.17
CA GLY A 40 -13.47 0.48 0.35
C GLY A 40 -13.24 1.49 -0.76
N ALA A 41 -12.53 2.59 -0.48
CA ALA A 41 -12.18 3.60 -1.47
C ALA A 41 -11.20 3.05 -2.52
N VAL A 42 -10.15 2.33 -2.09
CA VAL A 42 -9.17 1.74 -3.01
C VAL A 42 -9.79 0.61 -3.83
N SER A 43 -10.61 -0.26 -3.23
CA SER A 43 -11.33 -1.33 -3.94
C SER A 43 -12.24 -0.76 -5.04
N SER A 44 -12.99 0.30 -4.74
CA SER A 44 -13.81 1.00 -5.75
C SER A 44 -12.95 1.56 -6.89
N THR A 45 -11.77 2.12 -6.57
CA THR A 45 -10.83 2.62 -7.58
C THR A 45 -10.28 1.47 -8.44
N VAL A 46 -9.95 0.33 -7.86
CA VAL A 46 -9.52 -0.89 -8.58
C VAL A 46 -10.60 -1.37 -9.56
N ASP A 47 -11.86 -1.38 -9.15
CA ASP A 47 -12.95 -1.84 -10.01
C ASP A 47 -13.23 -0.85 -11.16
N ILE A 48 -13.11 0.46 -10.90
CA ILE A 48 -13.15 1.48 -11.95
C ILE A 48 -12.00 1.26 -12.95
N LEU A 49 -10.77 1.05 -12.47
CA LEU A 49 -9.61 0.83 -13.34
C LEU A 49 -9.76 -0.44 -14.21
N LYS A 50 -10.32 -1.53 -13.68
CA LYS A 50 -10.64 -2.74 -14.45
C LYS A 50 -11.65 -2.43 -15.57
N THR A 51 -12.72 -1.74 -15.25
CA THR A 51 -13.74 -1.33 -16.23
C THR A 51 -13.14 -0.40 -17.29
N LEU A 52 -12.31 0.56 -16.88
CA LEU A 52 -11.61 1.44 -17.82
C LEU A 52 -10.69 0.67 -18.75
N LYS A 53 -9.97 -0.33 -18.24
CA LYS A 53 -9.11 -1.18 -19.08
C LYS A 53 -9.91 -1.92 -20.14
N GLU A 54 -11.07 -2.48 -19.80
CA GLU A 54 -11.97 -3.11 -20.78
C GLU A 54 -12.43 -2.12 -21.86
N LYS A 55 -12.81 -0.90 -21.46
CA LYS A 55 -13.22 0.16 -22.38
C LYS A 55 -12.09 0.61 -23.29
N VAL A 56 -10.86 0.74 -22.76
CA VAL A 56 -9.69 1.13 -23.54
C VAL A 56 -9.29 0.03 -24.54
N ILE A 57 -9.34 -1.24 -24.14
CA ILE A 57 -9.12 -2.37 -25.05
C ILE A 57 -10.18 -2.34 -26.18
N ASN A 58 -11.44 -2.07 -25.86
CA ASN A 58 -12.47 -1.88 -26.86
C ASN A 58 -12.15 -0.68 -27.79
N ALA A 59 -11.73 0.47 -27.25
CA ALA A 59 -11.34 1.63 -28.05
C ALA A 59 -10.13 1.37 -28.95
N ALA A 60 -9.23 0.46 -28.55
CA ALA A 60 -8.06 0.06 -29.35
C ALA A 60 -8.46 -0.82 -30.56
N ASN A 61 -9.67 -1.40 -30.57
CA ASN A 61 -10.15 -2.22 -31.68
C ASN A 61 -10.51 -1.34 -32.89
N ASP A 62 -10.09 -1.80 -34.06
CA ASP A 62 -10.31 -1.07 -35.33
C ASP A 62 -11.76 -1.14 -35.86
N THR A 63 -12.60 -1.95 -35.22
CA THR A 63 -14.05 -1.93 -35.50
C THR A 63 -14.75 -0.67 -35.03
N ASN A 64 -14.15 0.09 -34.12
CA ASN A 64 -14.69 1.34 -33.63
C ASN A 64 -14.30 2.51 -34.53
N THR A 65 -15.25 3.40 -34.77
CA THR A 65 -14.98 4.69 -35.41
C THR A 65 -14.37 5.69 -34.43
N ASP A 66 -13.80 6.78 -34.94
CA ASP A 66 -13.31 7.86 -34.08
C ASP A 66 -14.42 8.54 -33.26
N ILE A 67 -15.67 8.45 -33.75
CA ILE A 67 -16.85 8.94 -33.02
C ILE A 67 -17.15 8.05 -31.81
N ASP A 68 -17.06 6.73 -32.01
CA ASP A 68 -17.25 5.75 -30.91
C ASP A 68 -16.14 5.92 -29.85
N ARG A 69 -14.90 6.09 -30.29
CA ARG A 69 -13.77 6.37 -29.39
C ARG A 69 -13.94 7.67 -28.60
N LYS A 70 -14.49 8.72 -29.22
CA LYS A 70 -14.82 9.98 -28.51
C LYS A 70 -15.92 9.79 -27.47
N THR A 71 -16.85 8.85 -27.70
CA THR A 71 -17.89 8.52 -26.71
C THR A 71 -17.26 7.76 -25.53
N ILE A 72 -16.38 6.80 -25.82
CA ILE A 72 -15.61 6.11 -24.78
C ILE A 72 -14.73 7.09 -24.00
N GLN A 73 -14.13 8.11 -24.67
CA GLN A 73 -13.35 9.16 -24.00
C GLN A 73 -14.17 9.91 -22.95
N LYS A 74 -15.42 10.27 -23.25
CA LYS A 74 -16.28 10.96 -22.28
C LYS A 74 -16.57 10.10 -21.05
N GLU A 75 -16.78 8.79 -21.24
CA GLU A 75 -17.00 7.86 -20.15
C GLU A 75 -15.72 7.71 -19.31
N LEU A 76 -14.56 7.65 -19.97
CA LEU A 76 -13.25 7.59 -19.32
C LEU A 76 -12.99 8.84 -18.47
N ASP A 77 -13.27 10.04 -19.00
CA ASP A 77 -13.10 11.29 -18.28
C ASP A 77 -13.93 11.32 -16.98
N GLN A 78 -15.21 10.90 -17.04
CA GLN A 78 -16.07 10.81 -15.86
C GLN A 78 -15.60 9.78 -14.85
N SER A 79 -15.08 8.65 -15.34
CA SER A 79 -14.53 7.61 -14.46
C SER A 79 -13.23 8.03 -13.79
N ILE A 80 -12.40 8.82 -14.47
CA ILE A 80 -11.17 9.42 -13.87
C ILE A 80 -11.56 10.43 -12.79
N ASP A 81 -12.57 11.26 -13.01
CA ASP A 81 -13.07 12.17 -11.98
C ASP A 81 -13.65 11.42 -10.78
N GLN A 82 -14.33 10.28 -11.00
CA GLN A 82 -14.81 9.42 -9.91
C GLN A 82 -13.66 8.80 -9.09
N ILE A 83 -12.52 8.52 -9.72
CA ILE A 83 -11.31 8.09 -8.97
C ILE A 83 -10.83 9.19 -8.03
N ASP A 84 -10.84 10.45 -8.47
CA ASP A 84 -10.48 11.58 -7.62
C ASP A 84 -11.47 11.76 -6.45
N ASP A 85 -12.77 11.54 -6.69
CA ASP A 85 -13.79 11.55 -5.63
C ASP A 85 -13.56 10.41 -4.62
N ASN A 86 -13.22 9.22 -5.09
CA ASN A 86 -12.87 8.09 -4.20
C ASN A 86 -11.61 8.39 -3.37
N ALA A 87 -10.64 9.10 -3.93
CA ALA A 87 -9.42 9.49 -3.21
C ALA A 87 -9.69 10.54 -2.11
N ASN A 88 -10.79 11.29 -2.21
CA ASN A 88 -11.19 12.29 -1.23
C ASN A 88 -12.02 11.73 -0.07
N VAL A 89 -12.09 10.41 0.10
CA VAL A 89 -12.77 9.77 1.23
C VAL A 89 -12.11 10.17 2.55
N THR A 90 -12.94 10.51 3.52
CA THR A 90 -12.49 10.93 4.84
C THR A 90 -12.99 10.00 5.95
N TYR A 91 -12.19 9.84 6.98
CA TYR A 91 -12.59 9.24 8.25
C TYR A 91 -12.36 10.23 9.38
N ASN A 92 -13.41 10.61 10.08
CA ASN A 92 -13.37 11.64 11.14
C ASN A 92 -12.67 12.93 10.69
N GLY A 93 -12.95 13.40 9.46
CA GLY A 93 -12.38 14.62 8.90
C GLY A 93 -10.94 14.53 8.39
N LYS A 94 -10.33 13.34 8.42
CA LYS A 94 -9.00 13.09 7.85
C LYS A 94 -9.14 12.42 6.49
N TYR A 95 -8.50 12.96 5.48
CA TYR A 95 -8.35 12.30 4.18
C TYR A 95 -7.45 11.08 4.34
N LEU A 96 -7.78 9.98 3.67
CA LEU A 96 -7.03 8.74 3.86
C LEU A 96 -6.07 8.44 2.71
N VAL A 97 -6.52 8.55 1.48
CA VAL A 97 -5.78 8.07 0.29
C VAL A 97 -5.49 9.18 -0.74
N ASP A 98 -5.50 10.43 -0.29
CA ASP A 98 -5.17 11.63 -1.10
C ASP A 98 -3.67 11.97 -1.11
N GLY A 99 -2.83 11.15 -0.47
CA GLY A 99 -1.40 11.37 -0.32
C GLY A 99 -1.00 12.23 0.88
N SER A 100 -1.94 12.72 1.70
CA SER A 100 -1.64 13.51 2.91
C SER A 100 -0.99 12.67 4.02
N HIS A 101 -1.22 11.36 4.02
CA HIS A 101 -0.73 10.41 5.02
C HIS A 101 0.33 9.44 4.47
N ASN A 102 1.18 9.92 3.57
CA ASN A 102 2.29 9.14 3.01
C ASN A 102 3.35 8.81 4.07
N SER A 103 3.98 7.65 3.90
CA SER A 103 5.30 7.37 4.50
C SER A 103 6.33 8.35 3.96
N LYS A 104 7.44 8.50 4.68
CA LYS A 104 8.56 9.32 4.18
C LYS A 104 9.01 8.81 2.82
N THR A 105 9.00 9.69 1.83
CA THR A 105 9.46 9.38 0.47
C THR A 105 10.50 10.40 0.01
N THR A 106 11.47 9.92 -0.77
CA THR A 106 12.39 10.77 -1.51
C THR A 106 11.85 10.98 -2.92
N THR A 107 12.22 12.09 -3.55
CA THR A 107 11.85 12.32 -4.95
C THR A 107 12.47 11.27 -5.84
N THR A 108 11.66 10.61 -6.66
CA THR A 108 12.08 9.58 -7.62
C THR A 108 11.60 9.92 -9.03
N SER A 109 12.30 9.38 -10.01
CA SER A 109 11.87 9.39 -11.42
C SER A 109 11.24 8.05 -11.79
N THR A 110 10.27 8.05 -12.70
CA THR A 110 9.74 6.80 -13.26
C THR A 110 10.88 6.02 -13.93
N SER A 111 11.01 4.74 -13.59
CA SER A 111 11.89 3.81 -14.29
C SER A 111 11.06 2.64 -14.82
N LEU A 112 11.15 2.44 -16.13
CA LEU A 112 10.49 1.36 -16.88
C LEU A 112 11.56 0.37 -17.29
N THR A 113 11.41 -0.90 -16.91
CA THR A 113 12.42 -1.93 -17.14
C THR A 113 11.84 -3.06 -17.99
N ASN A 114 12.61 -3.50 -18.97
CA ASN A 114 12.32 -4.67 -19.78
C ASN A 114 13.35 -5.77 -19.48
N GLU A 115 12.87 -6.84 -18.86
CA GLU A 115 13.67 -8.03 -18.49
C GLU A 115 13.50 -9.19 -19.50
N SER A 116 12.70 -9.00 -20.55
CA SER A 116 12.41 -10.04 -21.55
C SER A 116 13.46 -10.12 -22.66
N MET A 117 14.32 -9.11 -22.76
CA MET A 117 15.46 -9.13 -23.71
C MET A 117 16.63 -9.93 -23.15
N SER A 118 17.53 -10.37 -24.06
CA SER A 118 18.78 -11.04 -23.69
C SER A 118 19.57 -10.23 -22.69
N LYS A 119 20.26 -10.89 -21.75
CA LYS A 119 21.16 -10.28 -20.77
C LYS A 119 22.33 -9.52 -21.40
N ASP A 120 22.70 -9.89 -22.65
CA ASP A 120 23.77 -9.25 -23.43
C ASP A 120 23.30 -8.01 -24.20
N THR A 121 21.99 -7.71 -24.14
CA THR A 121 21.44 -6.52 -24.82
C THR A 121 21.96 -5.27 -24.16
N THR A 122 22.52 -4.38 -24.96
CA THR A 122 22.98 -3.05 -24.53
C THR A 122 22.19 -1.96 -25.25
N LYS A 123 22.29 -0.74 -24.77
CA LYS A 123 21.69 0.41 -25.45
C LYS A 123 22.21 0.62 -26.88
N ALA A 124 23.44 0.15 -27.17
CA ALA A 124 24.07 0.22 -28.49
C ALA A 124 23.71 -0.96 -29.41
N SER A 125 22.95 -1.96 -28.90
CA SER A 125 22.55 -3.10 -29.73
C SER A 125 21.65 -2.64 -30.88
N ALA A 126 21.94 -3.13 -32.09
CA ALA A 126 21.09 -2.88 -33.25
C ALA A 126 19.72 -3.55 -33.07
N LEU A 127 18.68 -2.88 -33.52
CA LEU A 127 17.32 -3.44 -33.42
C LEU A 127 17.18 -4.79 -34.15
N THR A 128 17.90 -4.97 -35.26
CA THR A 128 17.92 -6.20 -36.05
C THR A 128 18.63 -7.38 -35.36
N ALA A 129 19.47 -7.10 -34.36
CA ALA A 129 20.24 -8.09 -33.60
C ALA A 129 19.64 -8.44 -32.24
N LEU A 130 18.45 -7.91 -31.91
CA LEU A 130 17.81 -8.15 -30.62
C LEU A 130 17.38 -9.60 -30.48
N GLN A 131 17.53 -10.12 -29.27
CA GLN A 131 17.18 -11.48 -28.87
C GLN A 131 16.30 -11.44 -27.61
N ASN A 132 15.49 -12.47 -27.44
CA ASN A 132 14.75 -12.68 -26.20
C ASN A 132 15.67 -13.16 -25.06
N ARG A 133 15.13 -13.36 -23.86
CA ARG A 133 15.89 -13.80 -22.67
C ARG A 133 16.57 -15.15 -22.85
N ASN A 134 16.05 -16.01 -23.74
CA ASN A 134 16.60 -17.33 -24.05
C ASN A 134 17.69 -17.29 -25.16
N GLY A 135 17.98 -16.13 -25.74
CA GLY A 135 18.94 -15.98 -26.83
C GLY A 135 18.37 -16.23 -28.23
N GLU A 136 17.04 -16.35 -28.38
CA GLU A 136 16.40 -16.50 -29.68
C GLU A 136 16.25 -15.14 -30.37
N ALA A 137 16.57 -15.07 -31.67
CA ALA A 137 16.44 -13.86 -32.45
C ALA A 137 14.99 -13.41 -32.61
N LEU A 138 14.76 -12.10 -32.57
CA LEU A 138 13.41 -11.53 -32.75
C LEU A 138 12.99 -11.38 -34.21
N TYR A 139 13.88 -11.70 -35.16
CA TYR A 139 13.65 -11.63 -36.62
C TYR A 139 13.13 -10.26 -37.06
N ILE A 140 13.81 -9.20 -36.59
CA ILE A 140 13.53 -7.82 -36.97
C ILE A 140 14.38 -7.48 -38.20
N HIS A 141 13.78 -6.97 -39.25
CA HIS A 141 14.45 -6.61 -40.49
C HIS A 141 14.64 -5.08 -40.60
N SER A 142 15.64 -4.66 -41.34
CA SER A 142 15.91 -3.23 -41.57
C SER A 142 14.77 -2.51 -42.30
N THR A 143 13.93 -3.25 -43.02
CA THR A 143 12.76 -2.73 -43.74
C THR A 143 11.55 -2.52 -42.86
N ASP A 144 11.53 -3.11 -41.67
CA ASP A 144 10.41 -3.06 -40.73
C ASP A 144 10.20 -1.66 -40.16
N GLN A 145 9.01 -1.42 -39.66
CA GLN A 145 8.64 -0.18 -38.97
C GLN A 145 8.54 -0.38 -37.47
N VAL A 146 9.12 0.55 -36.73
CA VAL A 146 8.98 0.64 -35.28
C VAL A 146 7.96 1.73 -34.96
N THR A 147 7.00 1.42 -34.14
CA THR A 147 6.12 2.40 -33.51
C THR A 147 6.39 2.39 -32.02
N VAL A 148 6.80 3.53 -31.52
CA VAL A 148 7.02 3.73 -30.08
C VAL A 148 6.02 4.77 -29.58
N SER A 149 5.39 4.47 -28.48
CA SER A 149 4.50 5.43 -27.81
C SER A 149 4.73 5.46 -26.31
N TYR A 150 4.55 6.61 -25.73
CA TYR A 150 4.54 6.79 -24.28
C TYR A 150 3.53 7.85 -23.87
N VAL A 151 3.10 7.76 -22.62
CA VAL A 151 2.17 8.72 -22.04
C VAL A 151 2.87 9.49 -20.93
N ARG A 152 2.84 10.80 -21.03
CA ARG A 152 3.32 11.73 -20.01
C ARG A 152 2.30 12.81 -19.78
N GLN A 153 1.96 13.08 -18.51
CA GLN A 153 0.99 14.13 -18.16
C GLN A 153 -0.35 13.99 -18.90
N GLY A 154 -0.88 12.78 -19.02
CA GLY A 154 -2.12 12.50 -19.74
C GLY A 154 -2.00 12.56 -21.28
N GLN A 155 -0.92 13.13 -21.80
CA GLN A 155 -0.70 13.23 -23.25
C GLN A 155 0.08 12.04 -23.80
N THR A 156 -0.41 11.50 -24.93
CA THR A 156 0.23 10.38 -25.63
C THR A 156 1.09 10.90 -26.77
N TYR A 157 2.34 10.46 -26.79
CA TYR A 157 3.32 10.74 -27.84
C TYR A 157 3.57 9.45 -28.62
N ILE A 158 3.35 9.49 -29.94
CA ILE A 158 3.51 8.35 -30.84
C ILE A 158 4.49 8.73 -31.93
N THR A 159 5.49 7.89 -32.16
CA THR A 159 6.49 8.08 -33.21
C THR A 159 6.67 6.77 -33.98
N THR A 160 6.59 6.83 -35.30
CA THR A 160 6.82 5.69 -36.20
C THR A 160 8.00 5.99 -37.13
N PHE A 161 8.92 5.05 -37.24
CA PHE A 161 10.08 5.17 -38.13
C PHE A 161 10.53 3.78 -38.63
N LYS A 162 11.36 3.73 -39.67
CA LYS A 162 11.94 2.47 -40.14
C LYS A 162 13.08 2.02 -39.24
N VAL A 163 13.20 0.70 -39.06
CA VAL A 163 14.28 0.05 -38.31
C VAL A 163 15.65 0.46 -38.85
N GLY A 164 15.89 0.32 -40.17
CA GLY A 164 17.15 0.69 -40.78
C GLY A 164 18.39 0.12 -40.07
N SER A 165 19.33 0.98 -39.72
CA SER A 165 20.51 0.68 -38.91
C SER A 165 20.41 1.21 -37.47
N GLU A 166 19.18 1.45 -36.98
CA GLU A 166 18.96 2.04 -35.64
C GLU A 166 19.40 1.10 -34.52
N THR A 167 20.02 1.70 -33.53
CA THR A 167 20.28 1.04 -32.25
C THR A 167 19.09 1.22 -31.31
N LEU A 168 19.01 0.44 -30.24
CA LEU A 168 17.98 0.58 -29.23
C LEU A 168 17.94 2.00 -28.65
N GLU A 169 19.11 2.57 -28.35
CA GLU A 169 19.21 3.96 -27.83
C GLU A 169 18.74 4.99 -28.86
N SER A 170 19.13 4.87 -30.13
CA SER A 170 18.73 5.83 -31.15
C SER A 170 17.24 5.73 -31.46
N ALA A 171 16.68 4.53 -31.46
CA ALA A 171 15.25 4.28 -31.61
C ALA A 171 14.46 4.94 -30.47
N LEU A 172 14.90 4.72 -29.24
CA LEU A 172 14.25 5.29 -28.07
C LEU A 172 14.40 6.82 -27.97
N LYS A 173 15.51 7.38 -28.45
CA LYS A 173 15.69 8.85 -28.53
C LYS A 173 14.83 9.54 -29.60
N LYS A 174 14.37 8.80 -30.61
CA LYS A 174 13.47 9.37 -31.64
C LYS A 174 12.04 9.65 -31.13
N ILE A 175 11.66 9.09 -29.99
CA ILE A 175 10.33 9.26 -29.40
C ILE A 175 9.97 10.73 -29.14
N ALA A 176 10.95 11.58 -29.00
CA ALA A 176 10.82 12.95 -28.52
C ALA A 176 10.60 13.99 -29.63
N TYR A 177 10.35 13.64 -30.88
CA TYR A 177 10.45 14.59 -31.97
C TYR A 177 9.14 14.86 -32.71
N ASN A 178 8.24 15.63 -32.08
CA ASN A 178 7.23 16.38 -32.79
C ASN A 178 7.15 17.83 -32.25
N GLY A 179 8.15 18.64 -32.62
CA GLY A 179 8.04 20.10 -32.59
C GLY A 179 8.26 20.81 -31.25
N VAL A 180 8.57 20.12 -30.15
CA VAL A 180 8.86 20.76 -28.86
C VAL A 180 10.24 20.33 -28.35
N ASN A 181 11.18 21.25 -28.40
CA ASN A 181 12.58 21.02 -28.00
C ASN A 181 12.79 20.55 -26.55
N THR A 182 11.78 20.61 -25.72
CA THR A 182 11.82 20.23 -24.30
C THR A 182 11.62 18.74 -24.03
N LEU A 183 11.24 17.95 -25.04
CA LEU A 183 10.94 16.51 -24.87
C LEU A 183 12.08 15.59 -25.35
N LYS A 184 13.14 16.12 -25.94
CA LYS A 184 14.32 15.31 -26.34
C LYS A 184 15.00 14.57 -25.20
N GLU A 185 14.69 14.91 -23.98
CA GLU A 185 15.29 14.34 -22.77
C GLU A 185 14.27 13.71 -21.82
N ALA A 186 13.04 13.38 -22.28
CA ALA A 186 12.02 12.82 -21.40
C ALA A 186 12.41 11.46 -20.83
N LEU A 187 13.23 10.69 -21.56
CA LEU A 187 13.66 9.36 -21.17
C LEU A 187 15.16 9.17 -21.41
N LYS A 188 15.85 8.60 -20.42
CA LYS A 188 17.22 8.10 -20.53
C LYS A 188 17.21 6.60 -20.57
N VAL A 189 18.01 6.02 -21.47
CA VAL A 189 18.22 4.58 -21.54
C VAL A 189 19.49 4.23 -20.79
N ALA A 190 19.35 3.48 -19.71
CA ALA A 190 20.48 2.88 -19.01
C ALA A 190 20.72 1.47 -19.54
N SER A 191 21.98 1.08 -19.68
CA SER A 191 22.36 -0.26 -20.11
C SER A 191 22.62 -1.18 -18.95
N SER A 192 22.14 -2.38 -19.07
CA SER A 192 22.73 -3.66 -18.68
C SER A 192 23.40 -3.77 -17.31
N THR A 193 22.75 -3.33 -16.25
CA THR A 193 23.09 -3.77 -14.89
C THR A 193 21.88 -4.39 -14.23
N ALA A 194 22.09 -5.31 -13.29
CA ALA A 194 21.00 -5.85 -12.47
C ALA A 194 20.34 -4.77 -11.60
N LYS A 195 21.05 -3.70 -11.29
CA LYS A 195 20.54 -2.58 -10.50
C LYS A 195 19.74 -1.63 -11.39
N ILE A 196 18.45 -1.44 -11.06
CA ILE A 196 17.54 -0.53 -11.75
C ILE A 196 17.70 0.90 -11.22
N GLY A 197 17.68 1.07 -9.88
CA GLY A 197 17.76 2.39 -9.27
C GLY A 197 17.48 2.35 -7.78
N ILE A 198 17.00 3.48 -7.24
CA ILE A 198 16.60 3.62 -5.84
C ILE A 198 15.13 4.03 -5.81
N ASP A 199 14.33 3.34 -5.01
CA ASP A 199 12.91 3.65 -4.81
C ASP A 199 12.69 4.85 -3.87
N GLY A 200 11.44 5.26 -3.71
CA GLY A 200 11.07 6.39 -2.86
C GLY A 200 11.37 6.18 -1.36
N SER A 201 11.54 4.95 -0.94
CA SER A 201 11.90 4.59 0.45
C SER A 201 13.42 4.55 0.66
N GLY A 202 14.22 4.72 -0.39
CA GLY A 202 15.68 4.66 -0.36
C GLY A 202 16.27 3.27 -0.56
N ASN A 203 15.45 2.26 -0.91
CA ASN A 203 15.93 0.91 -1.17
C ASN A 203 16.43 0.78 -2.61
N THR A 204 17.47 -0.02 -2.81
CA THR A 204 17.95 -0.34 -4.15
C THR A 204 17.04 -1.39 -4.79
N VAL A 205 16.53 -1.07 -5.98
CA VAL A 205 15.70 -1.96 -6.80
C VAL A 205 16.60 -2.69 -7.79
N TYR A 206 16.40 -4.01 -7.87
CA TYR A 206 17.12 -4.89 -8.78
C TYR A 206 16.14 -5.59 -9.72
N THR A 207 16.64 -6.13 -10.83
CA THR A 207 15.90 -7.03 -11.70
C THR A 207 15.55 -8.32 -10.97
N ALA A 208 14.43 -8.95 -11.33
CA ALA A 208 13.93 -10.15 -10.64
C ALA A 208 14.90 -11.33 -10.67
N ASP A 209 15.64 -11.51 -11.78
CA ASP A 209 16.60 -12.60 -11.97
C ASP A 209 18.05 -12.17 -11.70
N MET A 210 18.28 -10.97 -11.15
CA MET A 210 19.60 -10.35 -10.96
C MET A 210 20.42 -10.27 -12.25
N GLY A 211 19.77 -10.37 -13.39
CA GLY A 211 20.39 -10.25 -14.72
C GLY A 211 20.30 -8.83 -15.28
N SER A 212 21.14 -8.53 -16.25
CA SER A 212 21.09 -7.23 -16.96
C SER A 212 19.75 -7.04 -17.65
N ALA A 213 19.24 -5.80 -17.63
CA ALA A 213 18.01 -5.41 -18.30
C ALA A 213 18.13 -3.99 -18.88
N ILE A 214 17.27 -3.67 -19.81
CA ILE A 214 17.14 -2.31 -20.34
C ILE A 214 16.19 -1.54 -19.45
N THR A 215 16.67 -0.45 -18.88
CA THR A 215 15.88 0.44 -18.04
C THR A 215 15.78 1.82 -18.68
N MET A 216 14.57 2.31 -18.81
CA MET A 216 14.27 3.65 -19.25
C MET A 216 13.84 4.48 -18.04
N THR A 217 14.56 5.58 -17.80
CA THR A 217 14.29 6.47 -16.66
C THR A 217 13.87 7.84 -17.15
N ALA A 218 12.78 8.38 -16.59
CA ALA A 218 12.35 9.74 -16.86
C ALA A 218 13.42 10.74 -16.39
N THR A 219 13.72 11.75 -17.20
CA THR A 219 14.72 12.77 -16.88
C THR A 219 14.26 13.72 -15.80
N THR A 220 12.96 13.99 -15.74
CA THR A 220 12.35 14.82 -14.71
C THR A 220 11.86 13.92 -13.57
N SER A 221 12.21 14.25 -12.35
CA SER A 221 11.75 13.54 -11.15
C SER A 221 10.42 14.09 -10.66
N GLY A 222 9.75 13.28 -9.84
CA GLY A 222 8.44 13.61 -9.29
C GLY A 222 7.29 13.34 -10.26
N THR A 223 6.07 13.61 -9.81
CA THR A 223 4.86 13.40 -10.60
C THR A 223 4.80 14.21 -11.88
N ASP A 224 5.47 15.36 -11.94
CA ASP A 224 5.55 16.19 -13.15
C ASP A 224 6.34 15.53 -14.29
N GLY A 225 7.27 14.65 -13.95
CA GLY A 225 8.06 13.87 -14.90
C GLY A 225 7.55 12.46 -15.14
N GLN A 226 6.43 12.08 -14.57
CA GLN A 226 5.90 10.73 -14.62
C GLN A 226 5.63 10.27 -16.06
N ILE A 227 6.20 9.13 -16.43
CA ILE A 227 5.84 8.37 -17.64
C ILE A 227 4.90 7.25 -17.22
N SER A 228 3.63 7.42 -17.56
CA SER A 228 2.58 6.54 -17.06
C SER A 228 2.49 5.22 -17.82
N GLY A 229 2.90 5.19 -19.09
CA GLY A 229 2.90 4.00 -19.92
C GLY A 229 3.88 4.14 -21.06
N PHE A 230 4.38 3.01 -21.54
CA PHE A 230 5.32 2.93 -22.65
C PHE A 230 5.02 1.68 -23.46
N THR A 231 5.03 1.79 -24.79
CA THR A 231 4.88 0.68 -25.73
C THR A 231 5.90 0.79 -26.86
N MET A 232 6.39 -0.34 -27.31
CA MET A 232 7.25 -0.43 -28.49
C MET A 232 6.81 -1.61 -29.34
N SER A 233 6.37 -1.36 -30.56
CA SER A 233 5.88 -2.38 -31.47
C SER A 233 6.58 -2.35 -32.81
N ILE A 234 6.69 -3.50 -33.45
CA ILE A 234 7.27 -3.68 -34.77
C ILE A 234 6.24 -4.27 -35.71
N THR A 235 6.14 -3.67 -36.86
CA THR A 235 5.39 -4.18 -38.02
C THR A 235 6.34 -4.35 -39.21
N ASP A 236 6.09 -5.34 -40.04
CA ASP A 236 6.86 -5.49 -41.27
C ASP A 236 6.54 -4.35 -42.29
N ASN A 237 7.24 -4.34 -43.40
CA ASN A 237 7.04 -3.35 -44.46
C ASN A 237 5.68 -3.46 -45.15
N THR A 238 4.90 -4.52 -44.89
CA THR A 238 3.52 -4.72 -45.39
C THR A 238 2.46 -4.31 -44.36
N GLY A 239 2.88 -3.91 -43.14
CA GLY A 239 1.99 -3.56 -42.04
C GLY A 239 1.59 -4.75 -41.16
N LYS A 240 2.13 -5.96 -41.39
CA LYS A 240 1.89 -7.14 -40.57
C LYS A 240 2.64 -7.04 -39.25
N ILE A 241 1.96 -7.35 -38.16
CA ILE A 241 2.51 -7.31 -36.80
C ILE A 241 3.52 -8.43 -36.59
N ASN A 242 4.74 -8.11 -36.16
CA ASN A 242 5.74 -9.07 -35.71
C ASN A 242 5.45 -9.46 -34.24
N LYS A 243 4.67 -10.54 -34.06
CA LYS A 243 4.24 -10.97 -32.73
C LYS A 243 5.40 -11.38 -31.82
N ASN A 244 6.43 -12.02 -32.38
CA ASN A 244 7.59 -12.47 -31.60
C ASN A 244 8.39 -11.27 -31.05
N ALA A 245 8.65 -10.28 -31.91
CA ALA A 245 9.33 -9.07 -31.46
C ALA A 245 8.49 -8.26 -30.45
N ASN A 246 7.19 -8.11 -30.71
CA ASN A 246 6.32 -7.31 -29.86
C ASN A 246 6.11 -7.92 -28.48
N SER A 247 6.04 -9.24 -28.34
CA SER A 247 5.94 -9.89 -27.03
C SER A 247 7.14 -9.63 -26.12
N VAL A 248 8.30 -9.33 -26.70
CA VAL A 248 9.54 -9.02 -25.97
C VAL A 248 9.70 -7.51 -25.79
N LEU A 249 9.48 -6.73 -26.85
CA LEU A 249 9.74 -5.29 -26.88
C LEU A 249 8.67 -4.48 -26.11
N ASP A 250 7.44 -4.96 -26.08
CA ASP A 250 6.34 -4.28 -25.39
C ASP A 250 6.25 -4.66 -23.90
N ASN A 251 7.19 -5.43 -23.36
CA ASN A 251 7.19 -5.89 -21.99
C ASN A 251 7.98 -4.96 -21.05
N PHE A 252 7.70 -3.65 -21.12
CA PHE A 252 8.21 -2.69 -20.14
C PHE A 252 7.25 -2.58 -18.97
N SER A 253 7.76 -2.79 -17.75
CA SER A 253 7.03 -2.62 -16.50
C SER A 253 7.61 -1.47 -15.66
N GLU A 254 6.76 -0.82 -14.88
CA GLU A 254 7.18 0.23 -13.96
C GLU A 254 7.90 -0.37 -12.75
N SER A 255 9.23 -0.28 -12.73
CA SER A 255 10.07 -0.78 -11.64
C SER A 255 10.24 0.22 -10.51
N ILE A 256 10.27 1.51 -10.84
CA ILE A 256 10.33 2.61 -9.87
C ILE A 256 9.27 3.64 -10.25
N ARG A 257 8.43 4.00 -9.29
CA ARG A 257 7.38 5.00 -9.46
C ARG A 257 7.93 6.41 -9.31
N ALA A 258 7.39 7.34 -10.08
CA ALA A 258 7.60 8.76 -9.83
C ALA A 258 6.91 9.16 -8.53
N GLN A 259 7.65 9.76 -7.63
CA GLN A 259 7.12 10.26 -6.35
C GLN A 259 7.73 11.62 -6.04
N ASN A 260 6.94 12.49 -5.47
CA ASN A 260 7.42 13.73 -4.90
C ASN A 260 7.98 13.45 -3.48
N LYS A 261 8.90 14.31 -3.03
CA LYS A 261 9.37 14.27 -1.66
C LYS A 261 8.19 14.47 -0.71
N SER A 262 8.09 13.60 0.28
CA SER A 262 7.13 13.72 1.38
C SER A 262 7.84 13.42 2.69
N ASP A 263 7.52 14.18 3.73
CA ASP A 263 7.91 13.85 5.09
C ASP A 263 7.05 12.68 5.61
N ASP A 264 7.45 12.08 6.73
CA ASP A 264 6.71 10.98 7.35
C ASP A 264 5.42 11.51 8.00
N ASN A 265 4.34 11.47 7.26
CA ASN A 265 2.99 11.83 7.71
C ASN A 265 2.11 10.59 7.95
N SER A 266 2.73 9.41 8.11
CA SER A 266 2.03 8.15 8.32
C SER A 266 1.05 8.22 9.48
N ILE A 267 -0.07 7.53 9.36
CA ILE A 267 -1.03 7.36 10.45
C ILE A 267 -0.40 6.48 11.53
N VAL A 268 -0.41 6.96 12.76
CA VAL A 268 0.12 6.24 13.92
C VAL A 268 -1.04 5.75 14.76
N LEU A 269 -1.15 4.44 14.90
CA LEU A 269 -2.16 3.77 15.72
C LEU A 269 -1.48 3.22 16.97
N GLN A 270 -1.76 3.81 18.14
CA GLN A 270 -1.26 3.31 19.42
C GLN A 270 -2.02 2.04 19.79
N VAL A 271 -1.30 0.92 19.88
CA VAL A 271 -1.85 -0.43 20.10
C VAL A 271 -1.23 -1.14 21.29
N GLY A 272 -0.48 -0.44 22.10
CA GLY A 272 0.16 -0.99 23.30
C GLY A 272 0.24 -0.01 24.44
N THR A 273 0.33 -0.54 25.66
CA THR A 273 0.25 0.20 26.92
C THR A 273 1.46 1.09 27.21
N ARG A 274 2.53 0.99 26.40
CA ARG A 274 3.76 1.77 26.57
C ARG A 274 3.98 2.73 25.40
N ALA A 275 4.73 3.78 25.65
CA ALA A 275 5.11 4.73 24.62
C ALA A 275 5.83 4.02 23.44
N ASN A 276 5.53 4.45 22.22
CA ASN A 276 6.08 3.93 20.96
C ASN A 276 5.63 2.50 20.58
N GLN A 277 4.68 1.90 21.29
CA GLN A 277 4.06 0.65 20.87
C GLN A 277 2.91 0.94 19.91
N ALA A 278 3.26 1.38 18.71
CA ALA A 278 2.30 1.82 17.70
C ALA A 278 2.54 1.11 16.36
N ILE A 279 1.47 0.97 15.58
CA ILE A 279 1.51 0.56 14.19
C ILE A 279 1.49 1.83 13.34
N LYS A 280 2.49 2.01 12.50
CA LYS A 280 2.53 3.08 11.50
C LYS A 280 2.03 2.56 10.17
N VAL A 281 1.18 3.35 9.52
CA VAL A 281 0.63 3.03 8.20
C VAL A 281 0.77 4.25 7.30
N GLY A 282 1.53 4.09 6.21
CA GLY A 282 1.58 5.09 5.15
C GLY A 282 0.56 4.76 4.06
N MET A 283 -0.19 5.76 3.66
CA MET A 283 -1.17 5.67 2.58
C MET A 283 -0.67 6.45 1.39
N THR A 284 -0.50 5.77 0.26
CA THR A 284 -0.06 6.41 -0.99
C THR A 284 -1.21 7.19 -1.64
N ASP A 285 -0.84 8.20 -2.42
CA ASP A 285 -1.80 8.99 -3.20
C ASP A 285 -2.47 8.13 -4.28
N MET A 286 -3.80 8.03 -4.22
CA MET A 286 -4.64 7.28 -5.17
C MET A 286 -5.40 8.20 -6.14
N ARG A 287 -5.09 9.50 -6.16
CA ARG A 287 -5.68 10.42 -7.14
C ARG A 287 -5.23 10.09 -8.57
N SER A 288 -6.03 10.48 -9.51
CA SER A 288 -5.81 10.23 -10.94
C SER A 288 -4.43 10.71 -11.44
N VAL A 289 -3.92 11.81 -10.90
CA VAL A 289 -2.57 12.33 -11.21
C VAL A 289 -1.48 11.38 -10.73
N ALA A 290 -1.56 10.90 -9.50
CA ALA A 290 -0.59 9.96 -8.94
C ALA A 290 -0.64 8.59 -9.62
N LEU A 291 -1.83 8.18 -10.06
CA LEU A 291 -2.02 6.97 -10.86
C LEU A 291 -1.53 7.12 -12.31
N GLY A 292 -1.29 8.34 -12.78
CA GLY A 292 -0.81 8.63 -14.14
C GLY A 292 -1.91 8.69 -15.20
N LEU A 293 -3.17 8.81 -14.78
CA LEU A 293 -4.33 8.91 -15.67
C LEU A 293 -4.63 10.36 -16.09
N LYS A 294 -4.11 11.32 -15.33
CA LYS A 294 -4.31 12.75 -15.53
C LYS A 294 -2.99 13.48 -15.33
N GLY A 295 -2.76 14.51 -16.10
CA GLY A 295 -1.61 15.39 -15.90
C GLY A 295 -1.82 16.40 -14.76
N THR A 296 -0.76 16.98 -14.26
CA THR A 296 -0.82 18.09 -13.29
C THR A 296 -1.45 19.34 -13.89
N ASP A 297 -1.50 19.45 -15.22
CA ASP A 297 -2.19 20.47 -15.99
C ASP A 297 -3.69 20.21 -16.22
N GLY A 298 -4.20 19.08 -15.71
CA GLY A 298 -5.59 18.66 -15.83
C GLY A 298 -5.93 17.88 -17.11
N VAL A 299 -4.96 17.61 -17.98
CA VAL A 299 -5.18 16.82 -19.20
C VAL A 299 -5.37 15.35 -18.83
N THR A 300 -6.50 14.76 -19.22
CA THR A 300 -6.82 13.35 -19.00
C THR A 300 -6.22 12.45 -20.07
N LEU A 301 -6.01 11.18 -19.72
CA LEU A 301 -5.58 10.13 -20.64
C LEU A 301 -6.48 10.10 -21.88
N ASN A 302 -5.88 10.11 -23.07
CA ASN A 302 -6.60 10.25 -24.33
C ASN A 302 -6.68 8.91 -25.08
N VAL A 303 -7.90 8.51 -25.46
CA VAL A 303 -8.18 7.30 -26.24
C VAL A 303 -8.95 7.59 -27.54
N SER A 304 -8.94 8.84 -28.01
CA SER A 304 -9.70 9.28 -29.18
C SER A 304 -9.25 8.70 -30.52
N THR A 305 -8.08 8.05 -30.56
CA THR A 305 -7.56 7.33 -31.72
C THR A 305 -7.08 5.94 -31.30
N GLN A 306 -7.06 4.99 -32.23
CA GLN A 306 -6.60 3.62 -31.98
C GLN A 306 -5.19 3.59 -31.35
N GLY A 307 -4.23 4.35 -31.90
CA GLY A 307 -2.86 4.39 -31.39
C GLY A 307 -2.76 4.93 -29.96
N LYS A 308 -3.58 5.96 -29.63
CA LYS A 308 -3.65 6.50 -28.27
C LYS A 308 -4.31 5.51 -27.31
N ALA A 309 -5.37 4.84 -27.75
CA ALA A 309 -6.04 3.80 -26.97
C ALA A 309 -5.06 2.62 -26.68
N ASN A 310 -4.29 2.21 -27.68
CA ASN A 310 -3.29 1.16 -27.47
C ASN A 310 -2.21 1.56 -26.45
N ALA A 311 -1.70 2.79 -26.52
CA ALA A 311 -0.76 3.31 -25.52
C ALA A 311 -1.36 3.43 -24.10
N ALA A 312 -2.66 3.69 -24.02
CA ALA A 312 -3.38 3.82 -22.75
C ALA A 312 -3.56 2.48 -21.99
N ILE A 313 -3.48 1.35 -22.69
CA ILE A 313 -3.59 0.02 -22.04
C ILE A 313 -2.52 -0.14 -20.97
N ASN A 314 -1.26 0.13 -21.30
CA ASN A 314 -0.15 0.00 -20.35
C ASN A 314 -0.23 1.02 -19.20
N VAL A 315 -0.80 2.20 -19.45
CA VAL A 315 -1.06 3.20 -18.38
C VAL A 315 -2.02 2.62 -17.34
N LEU A 316 -3.10 1.99 -17.81
CA LEU A 316 -4.09 1.38 -16.91
C LEU A 316 -3.53 0.16 -16.18
N ASP A 317 -2.64 -0.62 -16.78
CA ASP A 317 -1.95 -1.71 -16.10
C ASP A 317 -1.07 -1.21 -14.97
N ASN A 318 -0.30 -0.16 -15.21
CA ASN A 318 0.53 0.47 -14.18
C ASN A 318 -0.33 1.10 -13.08
N ALA A 319 -1.41 1.78 -13.42
CA ALA A 319 -2.35 2.35 -12.45
C ALA A 319 -3.02 1.25 -11.59
N LEU A 320 -3.46 0.17 -12.24
CA LEU A 320 -4.06 -0.99 -11.56
C LEU A 320 -3.06 -1.63 -10.59
N GLN A 321 -1.80 -1.82 -11.00
CA GLN A 321 -0.77 -2.36 -10.12
C GLN A 321 -0.54 -1.47 -8.90
N LYS A 322 -0.50 -0.14 -9.06
CA LYS A 322 -0.37 0.80 -7.95
C LYS A 322 -1.54 0.68 -6.96
N ALA A 323 -2.76 0.59 -7.47
CA ALA A 323 -3.95 0.46 -6.63
C ALA A 323 -4.00 -0.89 -5.89
N LEU A 324 -3.62 -1.99 -6.54
CA LEU A 324 -3.53 -3.31 -5.94
C LEU A 324 -2.44 -3.39 -4.86
N ASP A 325 -1.30 -2.76 -5.07
CA ASP A 325 -0.23 -2.69 -4.05
C ASP A 325 -0.71 -1.95 -2.79
N GLN A 326 -1.46 -0.84 -2.97
CA GLN A 326 -2.05 -0.12 -1.85
C GLN A 326 -3.12 -0.96 -1.14
N GLN A 327 -3.99 -1.64 -1.89
CA GLN A 327 -5.00 -2.54 -1.33
C GLN A 327 -4.35 -3.66 -0.51
N THR A 328 -3.28 -4.27 -1.04
CA THR A 328 -2.52 -5.31 -0.33
C THR A 328 -1.91 -4.78 0.96
N THR A 329 -1.36 -3.56 0.94
CA THR A 329 -0.80 -2.91 2.12
C THR A 329 -1.86 -2.69 3.20
N ILE A 330 -3.05 -2.19 2.82
CA ILE A 330 -4.17 -1.99 3.74
C ILE A 330 -4.62 -3.32 4.33
N GLY A 331 -4.85 -4.35 3.51
CA GLY A 331 -5.26 -5.67 3.96
C GLY A 331 -4.26 -6.33 4.92
N ALA A 332 -2.95 -6.16 4.67
CA ALA A 332 -1.90 -6.64 5.57
C ALA A 332 -1.95 -5.94 6.94
N VAL A 333 -2.24 -4.63 6.95
CA VAL A 333 -2.40 -3.87 8.19
C VAL A 333 -3.66 -4.26 8.93
N GLU A 334 -4.79 -4.47 8.24
CA GLU A 334 -6.02 -4.96 8.84
C GLU A 334 -5.81 -6.31 9.53
N SER A 335 -5.22 -7.28 8.85
CA SER A 335 -4.88 -8.57 9.44
C SER A 335 -4.01 -8.42 10.69
N ARG A 336 -3.02 -7.52 10.64
CA ARG A 336 -2.15 -7.24 11.78
C ARG A 336 -2.92 -6.62 12.96
N LEU A 337 -3.87 -5.72 12.68
CA LEU A 337 -4.72 -5.11 13.70
C LEU A 337 -5.68 -6.15 14.32
N GLU A 338 -6.24 -7.07 13.55
CA GLU A 338 -7.09 -8.16 14.06
C GLU A 338 -6.32 -9.08 15.01
N TYR A 339 -5.11 -9.52 14.63
CA TYR A 339 -4.25 -10.30 15.53
C TYR A 339 -3.87 -9.51 16.79
N THR A 340 -3.60 -8.21 16.66
CA THR A 340 -3.29 -7.35 17.80
C THR A 340 -4.49 -7.23 18.73
N SER A 341 -5.71 -7.03 18.22
CA SER A 341 -6.93 -6.98 19.01
C SER A 341 -7.18 -8.29 19.77
N SER A 342 -7.00 -9.43 19.12
CA SER A 342 -7.12 -10.75 19.76
C SER A 342 -6.09 -10.93 20.89
N ASN A 343 -4.84 -10.55 20.67
CA ASN A 343 -3.78 -10.59 21.67
C ASN A 343 -4.07 -9.66 22.87
N LEU A 344 -4.56 -8.45 22.60
CA LEU A 344 -4.92 -7.50 23.65
C LEU A 344 -6.08 -8.01 24.51
N THR A 345 -7.09 -8.63 23.90
CA THR A 345 -8.22 -9.24 24.61
C THR A 345 -7.72 -10.36 25.52
N THR A 346 -6.92 -11.29 25.00
CA THR A 346 -6.35 -12.38 25.79
C THR A 346 -5.44 -11.86 26.92
N ALA A 347 -4.65 -10.82 26.64
CA ALA A 347 -3.81 -10.20 27.67
C ALA A 347 -4.65 -9.52 28.76
N SER A 348 -5.74 -8.82 28.40
CA SER A 348 -6.67 -8.18 29.34
C SER A 348 -7.32 -9.25 30.24
N GLU A 349 -7.84 -10.34 29.66
CA GLU A 349 -8.44 -11.45 30.40
C GLU A 349 -7.46 -12.10 31.40
N ASN A 350 -6.23 -12.35 30.97
CA ASN A 350 -5.20 -12.95 31.84
C ASN A 350 -4.82 -12.03 33.02
N VAL A 351 -4.66 -10.72 32.75
CA VAL A 351 -4.39 -9.75 33.81
C VAL A 351 -5.59 -9.61 34.76
N GLN A 352 -6.80 -9.63 34.22
CA GLN A 352 -8.03 -9.60 35.02
C GLN A 352 -8.17 -10.85 35.93
N ASN A 353 -7.91 -12.03 35.39
CA ASN A 353 -7.87 -13.26 36.18
C ASN A 353 -6.82 -13.22 37.29
N SER A 354 -5.64 -12.65 36.98
CA SER A 354 -4.58 -12.48 37.99
C SER A 354 -4.94 -11.44 39.06
N GLU A 355 -5.63 -10.37 38.69
CA GLU A 355 -6.11 -9.35 39.61
C GLU A 355 -7.19 -9.94 40.52
N SER A 356 -8.13 -10.73 39.96
CA SER A 356 -9.19 -11.44 40.70
C SER A 356 -8.58 -12.36 41.77
N THR A 357 -7.52 -13.12 41.41
CA THR A 357 -6.84 -14.03 42.38
C THR A 357 -6.25 -13.28 43.58
N ILE A 358 -5.84 -12.01 43.41
CA ILE A 358 -5.25 -11.21 44.48
C ILE A 358 -6.36 -10.51 45.32
N ARG A 359 -7.45 -10.10 44.67
CA ARG A 359 -8.41 -9.18 45.28
C ARG A 359 -9.71 -9.80 45.66
N ASP A 360 -10.19 -10.84 44.94
CA ASP A 360 -11.47 -11.44 45.20
C ASP A 360 -11.40 -12.39 46.41
N ALA A 361 -12.36 -12.24 47.31
CA ALA A 361 -12.50 -13.11 48.45
C ALA A 361 -13.47 -14.25 48.13
N ASP A 362 -13.10 -15.45 48.56
CA ASP A 362 -14.05 -16.58 48.57
C ASP A 362 -15.10 -16.35 49.66
N MET A 363 -16.30 -15.92 49.21
CA MET A 363 -17.41 -15.60 50.13
C MET A 363 -17.82 -16.77 51.00
N ALA A 364 -17.68 -18.01 50.54
CA ALA A 364 -18.01 -19.20 51.34
C ALA A 364 -16.99 -19.35 52.48
N LYS A 365 -15.72 -19.14 52.20
CA LYS A 365 -14.63 -19.18 53.19
C LYS A 365 -14.75 -18.03 54.19
N GLU A 366 -14.96 -16.78 53.71
CA GLU A 366 -15.16 -15.61 54.57
C GLU A 366 -16.38 -15.73 55.48
N MET A 367 -17.51 -16.21 54.98
CA MET A 367 -18.71 -16.48 55.78
C MET A 367 -18.49 -17.58 56.81
N THR A 368 -17.68 -18.59 56.48
CA THR A 368 -17.30 -19.64 57.43
C THR A 368 -16.42 -19.08 58.55
N GLU A 369 -15.44 -18.24 58.23
CA GLU A 369 -14.59 -17.58 59.22
C GLU A 369 -15.38 -16.57 60.07
N TYR A 370 -16.27 -15.80 59.45
CA TYR A 370 -17.18 -14.88 60.17
C TYR A 370 -18.07 -15.63 61.17
N THR A 371 -18.69 -16.73 60.75
CA THR A 371 -19.52 -17.56 61.62
C THR A 371 -18.70 -18.16 62.76
N LYS A 372 -17.54 -18.70 62.46
CA LYS A 372 -16.57 -19.21 63.45
C LYS A 372 -16.20 -18.14 64.48
N ASN A 373 -15.83 -16.94 64.02
CA ASN A 373 -15.46 -15.83 64.91
C ASN A 373 -16.61 -15.35 65.77
N ASN A 374 -17.86 -15.33 65.23
CA ASN A 374 -19.08 -15.03 66.02
C ASN A 374 -19.33 -16.07 67.10
N VAL A 375 -19.17 -17.35 66.78
CA VAL A 375 -19.35 -18.44 67.77
C VAL A 375 -18.26 -18.35 68.84
N LEU A 376 -17.00 -18.08 68.46
CA LEU A 376 -15.89 -17.88 69.41
C LEU A 376 -16.13 -16.66 70.30
N LEU A 377 -16.69 -15.56 69.74
CA LEU A 377 -17.01 -14.36 70.53
C LEU A 377 -18.10 -14.65 71.55
N GLN A 378 -19.18 -15.37 71.16
CA GLN A 378 -20.24 -15.78 72.05
C GLN A 378 -19.73 -16.73 73.15
N ALA A 379 -18.88 -17.70 72.80
CA ALA A 379 -18.25 -18.59 73.75
C ALA A 379 -17.34 -17.83 74.72
N ALA A 380 -16.51 -16.88 74.22
CA ALA A 380 -15.64 -16.07 75.07
C ALA A 380 -16.43 -15.16 76.02
N GLN A 381 -17.52 -14.57 75.58
CA GLN A 381 -18.46 -13.79 76.43
C GLN A 381 -19.10 -14.70 77.54
N SER A 382 -19.54 -15.91 77.19
CA SER A 382 -20.10 -16.87 78.14
C SER A 382 -19.05 -17.29 79.14
N MET A 383 -17.81 -17.57 78.70
CA MET A 383 -16.69 -17.93 79.60
C MET A 383 -16.28 -16.78 80.51
N LEU A 384 -16.32 -15.55 80.00
CA LEU A 384 -16.04 -14.34 80.79
C LEU A 384 -17.12 -14.14 81.88
N SER A 385 -18.38 -14.30 81.55
CA SER A 385 -19.50 -14.29 82.47
C SER A 385 -19.32 -15.36 83.54
N GLN A 386 -18.97 -16.61 83.17
CA GLN A 386 -18.70 -17.68 84.13
C GLN A 386 -17.50 -17.41 85.06
N ALA A 387 -16.42 -16.81 84.51
CA ALA A 387 -15.25 -16.41 85.27
C ALA A 387 -15.63 -15.33 86.33
N ASN A 388 -16.44 -14.35 85.93
CA ASN A 388 -16.88 -13.29 86.80
C ASN A 388 -17.80 -13.85 87.87
N GLN A 389 -18.70 -14.84 87.61
CA GLN A 389 -19.49 -15.48 88.57
C GLN A 389 -18.68 -16.31 89.57
N ASN A 390 -17.62 -17.02 89.10
CA ASN A 390 -16.73 -17.73 89.97
C ASN A 390 -15.96 -16.80 90.95
N SER A 391 -15.49 -15.64 90.40
CA SER A 391 -14.87 -14.63 91.26
C SER A 391 -15.87 -14.07 92.35
N SER A 392 -17.11 -13.83 91.94
CA SER A 392 -18.17 -13.39 92.89
C SER A 392 -18.52 -14.47 93.93
N SER A 393 -18.55 -15.74 93.51
CA SER A 393 -18.82 -16.86 94.41
C SER A 393 -17.68 -17.06 95.44
N VAL A 394 -16.43 -16.90 95.03
CA VAL A 394 -15.23 -16.91 95.93
C VAL A 394 -15.34 -15.76 96.93
N LEU A 395 -15.74 -14.57 96.49
CA LEU A 395 -15.89 -13.41 97.38
C LEU A 395 -16.99 -13.63 98.41
N SER A 396 -18.08 -14.27 98.00
CA SER A 396 -19.20 -14.62 98.95
C SER A 396 -18.88 -15.74 99.96
N LEU A 397 -17.86 -16.57 99.67
CA LEU A 397 -17.32 -17.56 100.57
C LEU A 397 -16.34 -17.02 101.60
N LEU A 398 -15.76 -15.83 101.30
CA LEU A 398 -14.81 -15.13 102.16
C LEU A 398 -15.46 -14.08 103.11
N GLN A 399 -16.75 -13.83 102.97
CA GLN A 399 -17.60 -13.07 103.92
C GLN A 399 -18.36 -13.99 104.88
#